data_f5bfc47c08f8ba65e1cee67eeefab8b7
#
_entry.id   f5bfc47c08f8ba65e1cee67eeefab8b7
#
_cell.length_a   1.000
_cell.length_b   1.000
_cell.length_c   1.000
_cell.angle_alpha   90.00
_cell.angle_beta   90.00
_cell.angle_gamma   90.00
#
_symmetry.space_group_name_H-M   'P 1'
#
loop_
_entity.id
_entity.type
_entity.pdbx_description
1 polymer ?
#
loop_
_entity_poly.entity_id
_entity_poly.type
_entity_poly.pdbx_seq_one_letter_code
_entity_poly.pdbx_strand_id
1 'polypeptide(L)'
;MFGWEFPPHIAGGLGTACYGMTRGLARNGVEVVFVMPRAYGDEDQRFVRVVNASDVETIGTRDHEFSEELLEKVSFIHIDSNMLPYISPEEYAAYHDEFVRSGRTHEWTDVWKQRYTFSGKYGANLMEEVARYAMVAAQVAKDLEGQFDVIHAHDWLTYFAGIAAKRVSGKPLVVHMHATEFDRSGENINRRVYAIEKAGMQAADRVIAVSELTRRIVIGKYG
;
A
#
# COMPACT_ATOMS: atom_id res chain seq x y z
N MET A 1 9.54 -2.79 5.11
CA MET A 1 8.71 -3.95 4.70
C MET A 1 7.25 -3.59 4.91
N PHE A 2 6.41 -3.75 3.90
CA PHE A 2 4.96 -3.50 3.98
C PHE A 2 4.21 -4.83 4.05
N GLY A 3 3.41 -5.01 5.10
CA GLY A 3 2.53 -6.16 5.29
C GLY A 3 1.12 -5.73 5.69
N TRP A 4 0.20 -6.68 5.77
CA TRP A 4 -1.19 -6.40 6.12
C TRP A 4 -1.53 -6.82 7.54
N GLU A 5 -0.91 -7.88 7.99
CA GLU A 5 -1.12 -8.49 9.31
C GLU A 5 0.19 -9.02 9.90
N PHE A 6 0.26 -9.08 11.22
CA PHE A 6 1.41 -9.60 11.96
C PHE A 6 0.96 -10.27 13.26
N PRO A 7 1.61 -11.37 13.71
CA PRO A 7 1.23 -12.04 14.95
C PRO A 7 1.27 -11.12 16.18
N PRO A 8 0.32 -11.29 17.13
CA PRO A 8 -0.66 -12.38 17.23
C PRO A 8 -1.93 -12.19 16.38
N HIS A 9 -2.16 -11.01 15.80
CA HIS A 9 -3.37 -10.66 15.05
C HIS A 9 -3.23 -11.03 13.58
N ILE A 10 -3.43 -12.29 13.26
CA ILE A 10 -3.37 -12.82 11.89
C ILE A 10 -4.67 -13.52 11.53
N ALA A 11 -5.12 -13.33 10.28
CA ALA A 11 -6.27 -14.04 9.72
C ALA A 11 -5.86 -15.26 8.89
N GLY A 12 -4.61 -15.30 8.43
CA GLY A 12 -4.16 -16.35 7.52
C GLY A 12 -2.65 -16.58 7.51
N GLY A 13 -2.19 -17.23 6.44
CA GLY A 13 -0.79 -17.61 6.27
C GLY A 13 0.16 -16.45 6.01
N LEU A 14 -0.34 -15.32 5.51
CA LEU A 14 0.46 -14.16 5.13
C LEU A 14 1.23 -13.57 6.33
N GLY A 15 0.53 -13.32 7.44
CA GLY A 15 1.16 -12.81 8.66
C GLY A 15 2.19 -13.77 9.24
N THR A 16 1.90 -15.07 9.20
CA THR A 16 2.86 -16.10 9.63
C THR A 16 4.12 -16.12 8.75
N ALA A 17 3.95 -16.00 7.43
CA ALA A 17 5.07 -15.94 6.48
C ALA A 17 5.92 -14.68 6.70
N CYS A 18 5.28 -13.51 6.86
CA CYS A 18 5.96 -12.25 7.16
C CYS A 18 6.77 -12.35 8.46
N TYR A 19 6.16 -12.90 9.51
CA TYR A 19 6.86 -13.10 10.79
C TYR A 19 8.06 -14.05 10.67
N GLY A 20 7.90 -15.18 9.98
CA GLY A 20 9.00 -16.10 9.73
C GLY A 20 10.15 -15.45 8.95
N MET A 21 9.80 -14.63 7.97
CA MET A 21 10.76 -13.88 7.15
C MET A 21 11.52 -12.84 7.97
N THR A 22 10.83 -12.03 8.78
CA THR A 22 11.49 -11.02 9.63
C THR A 22 12.49 -11.65 10.58
N ARG A 23 12.16 -12.83 11.15
CA ARG A 23 13.10 -13.60 11.97
C ARG A 23 14.31 -14.10 11.18
N GLY A 24 14.06 -14.59 9.95
CA GLY A 24 15.14 -15.04 9.06
C GLY A 24 16.07 -13.90 8.66
N LEU A 25 15.51 -12.74 8.30
CA LEU A 25 16.27 -11.55 7.94
C LEU A 25 17.10 -11.03 9.12
N ALA A 26 16.52 -10.93 10.31
CA ALA A 26 17.23 -10.50 11.53
C ALA A 26 18.41 -11.41 11.87
N ARG A 27 18.26 -12.74 11.72
CA ARG A 27 19.36 -13.69 11.91
C ARG A 27 20.51 -13.54 10.92
N ASN A 28 20.23 -12.91 9.77
CA ASN A 28 21.22 -12.57 8.76
C ASN A 28 21.71 -11.13 8.85
N GLY A 29 21.48 -10.45 9.96
CA GLY A 29 21.96 -9.09 10.20
C GLY A 29 21.18 -7.99 9.47
N VAL A 30 19.96 -8.28 8.99
CA VAL A 30 19.10 -7.32 8.33
C VAL A 30 18.12 -6.72 9.34
N GLU A 31 18.16 -5.41 9.48
CA GLU A 31 17.16 -4.68 10.27
C GLU A 31 15.87 -4.52 9.46
N VAL A 32 14.73 -4.77 10.12
CA VAL A 32 13.42 -4.71 9.48
C VAL A 32 12.52 -3.70 10.20
N VAL A 33 12.04 -2.70 9.46
CA VAL A 33 10.88 -1.90 9.85
C VAL A 33 9.67 -2.48 9.14
N PHE A 34 8.72 -3.03 9.89
CA PHE A 34 7.50 -3.63 9.38
C PHE A 34 6.34 -2.66 9.54
N VAL A 35 5.82 -2.18 8.45
CA VAL A 35 4.68 -1.27 8.42
C VAL A 35 3.42 -2.07 8.15
N MET A 36 2.37 -1.85 8.93
CA MET A 36 1.07 -2.49 8.74
C MET A 36 -0.07 -1.49 8.95
N PRO A 37 -1.25 -1.69 8.34
CA PRO A 37 -2.35 -0.75 8.43
C PRO A 37 -2.77 -0.47 9.88
N ARG A 38 -2.89 -1.52 10.68
CA ARG A 38 -3.26 -1.44 12.09
C ARG A 38 -2.42 -2.39 12.95
N ALA A 39 -1.69 -1.83 13.89
CA ALA A 39 -1.06 -2.56 14.98
C ALA A 39 -1.87 -2.39 16.28
N TYR A 40 -1.81 -3.40 17.13
CA TYR A 40 -2.56 -3.44 18.39
C TYR A 40 -1.68 -3.15 19.61
N GLY A 41 -0.36 -3.17 19.41
CA GLY A 41 0.64 -2.88 20.44
C GLY A 41 1.15 -4.10 21.19
N ASP A 42 0.67 -5.30 20.87
CA ASP A 42 1.09 -6.57 21.43
C ASP A 42 1.82 -7.48 20.42
N GLU A 43 2.17 -6.94 19.23
CA GLU A 43 2.96 -7.63 18.23
C GLU A 43 4.35 -7.98 18.75
N ASP A 44 4.85 -9.17 18.35
CA ASP A 44 6.18 -9.62 18.73
C ASP A 44 7.29 -8.85 17.99
N GLN A 45 7.83 -7.83 18.63
CA GLN A 45 8.85 -6.95 18.07
C GLN A 45 10.31 -7.38 18.38
N ARG A 46 10.54 -8.60 18.83
CA ARG A 46 11.91 -9.08 19.16
C ARG A 46 12.88 -9.05 17.96
N PHE A 47 12.36 -9.10 16.74
CA PHE A 47 13.16 -9.22 15.51
C PHE A 47 12.81 -8.13 14.48
N VAL A 48 11.95 -7.20 14.84
CA VAL A 48 11.38 -6.23 13.91
C VAL A 48 10.86 -5.01 14.67
N ARG A 49 10.97 -3.83 14.09
CA ARG A 49 10.26 -2.65 14.55
C ARG A 49 8.92 -2.56 13.80
N VAL A 50 7.82 -2.65 14.51
CA VAL A 50 6.47 -2.49 13.93
C VAL A 50 6.08 -1.01 13.90
N VAL A 51 5.55 -0.58 12.77
CA VAL A 51 4.98 0.76 12.58
C VAL A 51 3.50 0.61 12.26
N ASN A 52 2.65 1.22 13.09
CA ASN A 52 1.21 1.31 12.89
C ASN A 52 0.90 2.46 11.93
N ALA A 53 0.40 2.16 10.74
CA ALA A 53 0.06 3.18 9.75
C ALA A 53 -1.06 4.12 10.24
N SER A 54 -1.94 3.64 11.14
CA SER A 54 -2.99 4.48 11.75
C SER A 54 -2.44 5.61 12.64
N ASP A 55 -1.20 5.52 13.12
CA ASP A 55 -0.57 6.52 13.98
C ASP A 55 0.23 7.55 13.17
N VAL A 56 0.46 7.29 11.90
CA VAL A 56 1.26 8.16 11.03
C VAL A 56 0.43 9.34 10.55
N GLU A 57 0.92 10.55 10.79
CA GLU A 57 0.35 11.77 10.26
C GLU A 57 0.89 11.99 8.84
N THR A 58 0.01 11.93 7.85
CA THR A 58 0.38 12.24 6.47
C THR A 58 0.39 13.73 6.26
N ILE A 59 1.46 14.22 5.63
CA ILE A 59 1.62 15.63 5.30
C ILE A 59 1.46 15.75 3.78
N GLY A 60 0.34 16.30 3.35
CA GLY A 60 0.10 16.62 1.95
C GLY A 60 0.72 17.97 1.63
N THR A 61 1.73 17.97 0.77
CA THR A 61 2.07 19.14 -0.04
C THR A 61 1.41 18.96 -1.39
N ARG A 62 1.04 20.07 -2.07
CA ARG A 62 0.46 20.03 -3.41
C ARG A 62 1.46 19.57 -4.49
N ASP A 63 2.20 18.51 -4.30
CA ASP A 63 2.78 17.78 -5.42
C ASP A 63 1.65 16.98 -6.07
N HIS A 64 0.83 17.68 -6.83
CA HIS A 64 -0.40 17.23 -7.46
C HIS A 64 -0.25 15.98 -8.33
N GLU A 65 0.88 15.82 -9.00
CA GLU A 65 1.07 14.74 -9.96
C GLU A 65 1.02 13.35 -9.33
N PHE A 66 1.49 13.19 -8.10
CA PHE A 66 1.52 11.88 -7.45
C PHE A 66 0.17 11.45 -6.91
N SER A 67 -0.55 12.37 -6.27
CA SER A 67 -1.88 12.08 -5.74
C SER A 67 -2.88 11.87 -6.88
N GLU A 68 -2.78 12.61 -7.97
CA GLU A 68 -3.64 12.44 -9.15
C GLU A 68 -3.36 11.12 -9.86
N GLU A 69 -2.10 10.76 -10.13
CA GLU A 69 -1.78 9.48 -10.80
C GLU A 69 -2.15 8.27 -9.92
N LEU A 70 -1.96 8.35 -8.60
CA LEU A 70 -2.37 7.29 -7.68
C LEU A 70 -3.89 7.25 -7.56
N LEU A 71 -4.54 8.43 -7.47
CA LEU A 71 -6.00 8.57 -7.45
C LEU A 71 -6.61 8.20 -8.80
N GLU A 72 -5.98 8.48 -9.94
CA GLU A 72 -6.42 7.99 -11.24
C GLU A 72 -6.30 6.47 -11.33
N LYS A 73 -5.19 5.88 -10.90
CA LYS A 73 -5.05 4.41 -10.85
C LYS A 73 -6.05 3.78 -9.89
N VAL A 74 -6.32 4.41 -8.76
CA VAL A 74 -7.35 4.01 -7.80
C VAL A 74 -8.75 4.32 -8.32
N SER A 75 -8.98 5.44 -8.99
CA SER A 75 -10.26 5.83 -9.61
C SER A 75 -10.58 5.00 -10.84
N PHE A 76 -9.58 4.56 -11.62
CA PHE A 76 -9.78 3.58 -12.67
C PHE A 76 -10.30 2.23 -12.12
N ILE A 77 -9.95 1.93 -10.88
CA ILE A 77 -10.51 0.83 -10.10
C ILE A 77 -11.93 1.18 -9.60
N HIS A 78 -12.33 2.45 -9.61
CA HIS A 78 -13.54 2.98 -8.94
C HIS A 78 -14.74 3.24 -9.87
N ILE A 79 -14.61 3.06 -11.19
CA ILE A 79 -15.65 3.41 -12.18
C ILE A 79 -16.97 2.63 -12.01
N ASP A 80 -17.01 1.57 -11.21
CA ASP A 80 -18.22 0.75 -11.02
C ASP A 80 -18.82 0.74 -9.59
N SER A 81 -18.37 1.59 -8.69
CA SER A 81 -19.00 1.71 -7.37
C SER A 81 -19.08 3.16 -6.91
N ASN A 82 -20.28 3.63 -6.67
CA ASN A 82 -20.66 4.96 -6.15
C ASN A 82 -20.13 5.23 -4.72
N MET A 83 -18.83 5.12 -4.47
CA MET A 83 -18.24 5.46 -3.18
C MET A 83 -16.93 6.21 -3.35
N LEU A 84 -17.04 7.52 -3.36
CA LEU A 84 -15.95 8.42 -3.00
C LEU A 84 -15.80 8.44 -1.48
N PRO A 85 -14.58 8.31 -0.92
CA PRO A 85 -14.41 8.33 0.53
C PRO A 85 -14.55 9.76 1.07
N TYR A 86 -15.58 9.99 1.86
CA TYR A 86 -15.77 11.11 2.79
C TYR A 86 -15.71 12.56 2.28
N ILE A 87 -15.98 12.80 1.02
CA ILE A 87 -16.52 14.07 0.54
C ILE A 87 -17.79 13.69 -0.20
N SER A 88 -18.94 14.27 0.18
CA SER A 88 -20.17 14.05 -0.58
C SER A 88 -19.95 14.59 -2.01
N PRO A 89 -20.67 14.09 -3.03
CA PRO A 89 -20.60 14.65 -4.38
C PRO A 89 -20.87 16.17 -4.40
N GLU A 90 -21.69 16.66 -3.47
CA GLU A 90 -21.99 18.08 -3.31
C GLU A 90 -20.80 18.84 -2.71
N GLU A 91 -20.10 18.27 -1.74
CA GLU A 91 -18.88 18.87 -1.16
C GLU A 91 -17.72 18.87 -2.17
N TYR A 92 -17.57 17.80 -2.96
CA TYR A 92 -16.58 17.76 -4.05
C TYR A 92 -16.92 18.78 -5.16
N ALA A 93 -18.18 18.88 -5.57
CA ALA A 93 -18.63 19.88 -6.55
C ALA A 93 -18.46 21.32 -6.02
N ALA A 94 -18.77 21.55 -4.74
CA ALA A 94 -18.56 22.85 -4.11
C ALA A 94 -17.07 23.20 -4.02
N TYR A 95 -16.20 22.24 -3.67
CA TYR A 95 -14.74 22.43 -3.64
C TYR A 95 -14.16 22.68 -5.04
N HIS A 96 -14.62 21.93 -6.03
CA HIS A 96 -14.21 22.08 -7.43
C HIS A 96 -14.72 23.40 -8.03
N ASP A 97 -15.95 23.79 -7.75
CA ASP A 97 -16.54 25.04 -8.23
C ASP A 97 -15.92 26.28 -7.56
N GLU A 98 -15.57 26.20 -6.29
CA GLU A 98 -14.85 27.24 -5.57
C GLU A 98 -13.42 27.38 -6.08
N PHE A 99 -12.77 26.26 -6.41
CA PHE A 99 -11.45 26.23 -7.03
C PHE A 99 -11.44 26.86 -8.43
N VAL A 100 -12.42 26.52 -9.28
CA VAL A 100 -12.55 27.06 -10.64
C VAL A 100 -12.95 28.53 -10.63
N ARG A 101 -13.83 28.96 -9.72
CA ARG A 101 -14.27 30.38 -9.60
C ARG A 101 -13.21 31.30 -9.02
N SER A 102 -12.31 30.79 -8.20
CA SER A 102 -11.37 31.66 -7.49
C SER A 102 -10.29 32.26 -8.38
N GLY A 103 -10.04 31.72 -9.58
CA GLY A 103 -9.06 32.26 -10.56
C GLY A 103 -7.67 32.56 -9.96
N ARG A 104 -7.39 32.05 -8.76
CA ARG A 104 -6.24 32.41 -7.97
C ARG A 104 -5.10 31.45 -8.26
N THR A 105 -4.18 31.89 -9.09
CA THR A 105 -2.77 31.47 -9.02
C THR A 105 -2.17 32.05 -7.73
N HIS A 106 -2.44 31.44 -6.60
CA HIS A 106 -1.71 31.75 -5.37
C HIS A 106 -0.76 30.61 -5.06
N GLU A 107 0.48 30.98 -4.70
CA GLU A 107 1.42 30.09 -4.03
C GLU A 107 0.80 29.57 -2.72
N TRP A 108 0.14 28.43 -2.83
CA TRP A 108 -0.48 27.79 -1.68
C TRP A 108 0.55 26.91 -0.99
N THR A 109 1.03 27.41 0.12
CA THR A 109 1.77 26.61 1.12
C THR A 109 0.80 25.97 2.11
N ASP A 110 -0.36 25.51 1.68
CA ASP A 110 -1.28 24.80 2.56
C ASP A 110 -0.82 23.38 2.74
N VAL A 111 -0.02 23.18 3.79
CA VAL A 111 0.34 21.87 4.31
C VAL A 111 -0.89 21.34 5.07
N TRP A 112 -1.58 20.36 4.50
CA TRP A 112 -2.64 19.67 5.24
C TRP A 112 -2.08 18.42 5.92
N LYS A 113 -2.57 18.16 7.13
CA LYS A 113 -2.19 17.03 7.95
C LYS A 113 -3.40 16.14 8.15
N GLN A 114 -3.26 14.85 7.87
CA GLN A 114 -4.33 13.88 8.02
C GLN A 114 -3.83 12.57 8.60
N ARG A 115 -4.64 11.96 9.45
CA ARG A 115 -4.45 10.58 9.93
C ARG A 115 -5.57 9.72 9.39
N TYR A 116 -5.20 8.55 8.89
CA TYR A 116 -6.16 7.55 8.42
C TYR A 116 -6.34 6.47 9.47
N THR A 117 -7.58 6.10 9.73
CA THR A 117 -7.89 4.96 10.59
C THR A 117 -8.11 3.74 9.71
N PHE A 118 -7.40 2.67 10.02
CA PHE A 118 -7.53 1.39 9.32
C PHE A 118 -8.20 0.36 10.21
N SER A 119 -9.05 -0.47 9.62
CA SER A 119 -9.59 -1.65 10.31
C SER A 119 -8.56 -2.77 10.40
N GLY A 120 -7.67 -2.85 9.41
CA GLY A 120 -6.74 -3.95 9.22
C GLY A 120 -7.41 -5.28 8.90
N LYS A 121 -8.70 -5.26 8.50
CA LYS A 121 -9.51 -6.45 8.24
C LYS A 121 -9.82 -6.58 6.74
N TYR A 122 -10.16 -7.78 6.33
CA TYR A 122 -10.62 -8.09 4.97
C TYR A 122 -12.12 -7.80 4.85
N GLY A 123 -12.50 -6.52 4.85
CA GLY A 123 -13.89 -6.07 4.87
C GLY A 123 -14.32 -5.36 3.57
N ALA A 124 -15.54 -4.81 3.59
CA ALA A 124 -16.13 -4.12 2.44
C ALA A 124 -15.29 -2.92 1.96
N ASN A 125 -14.56 -2.26 2.87
CA ASN A 125 -13.74 -1.07 2.59
C ASN A 125 -12.28 -1.42 2.23
N LEU A 126 -11.97 -2.69 1.94
CA LEU A 126 -10.59 -3.16 1.76
C LEU A 126 -9.83 -2.39 0.67
N MET A 127 -10.47 -2.12 -0.46
CA MET A 127 -9.86 -1.39 -1.57
C MET A 127 -9.51 0.05 -1.18
N GLU A 128 -10.37 0.70 -0.41
CA GLU A 128 -10.15 2.04 0.13
C GLU A 128 -8.99 2.04 1.13
N GLU A 129 -8.94 1.06 2.03
CA GLU A 129 -7.83 0.90 2.96
C GLU A 129 -6.50 0.68 2.22
N VAL A 130 -6.48 -0.13 1.16
CA VAL A 130 -5.29 -0.34 0.31
C VAL A 130 -4.80 0.98 -0.31
N ALA A 131 -5.71 1.81 -0.82
CA ALA A 131 -5.37 3.11 -1.38
C ALA A 131 -4.81 4.08 -0.33
N ARG A 132 -5.49 4.20 0.81
CA ARG A 132 -5.04 5.05 1.93
C ARG A 132 -3.71 4.58 2.50
N TYR A 133 -3.50 3.27 2.56
CA TYR A 133 -2.26 2.69 3.01
C TYR A 133 -1.07 3.08 2.13
N ALA A 134 -1.27 3.21 0.82
CA ALA A 134 -0.24 3.70 -0.09
C ALA A 134 0.16 5.16 0.21
N MET A 135 -0.80 6.02 0.58
CA MET A 135 -0.51 7.41 0.96
C MET A 135 0.31 7.47 2.25
N VAL A 136 -0.07 6.68 3.26
CA VAL A 136 0.71 6.56 4.50
C VAL A 136 2.10 6.00 4.25
N ALA A 137 2.23 5.01 3.36
CA ALA A 137 3.52 4.40 3.02
C ALA A 137 4.49 5.41 2.38
N ALA A 138 3.99 6.34 1.55
CA ALA A 138 4.80 7.43 1.04
C ALA A 138 5.34 8.33 2.16
N GLN A 139 4.51 8.67 3.15
CA GLN A 139 4.94 9.46 4.30
C GLN A 139 5.97 8.70 5.15
N VAL A 140 5.71 7.43 5.47
CA VAL A 140 6.66 6.59 6.22
C VAL A 140 8.01 6.52 5.51
N ALA A 141 8.02 6.40 4.19
CA ALA A 141 9.27 6.37 3.42
C ALA A 141 10.02 7.70 3.48
N LYS A 142 9.33 8.84 3.52
CA LYS A 142 9.93 10.16 3.75
C LYS A 142 10.49 10.28 5.18
N ASP A 143 9.72 9.88 6.19
CA ASP A 143 10.12 9.95 7.60
C ASP A 143 11.33 9.07 7.91
N LEU A 144 11.51 7.99 7.16
CA LEU A 144 12.62 7.05 7.26
C LEU A 144 13.71 7.28 6.22
N GLU A 145 13.77 8.46 5.60
CA GLU A 145 14.78 8.76 4.59
C GLU A 145 16.21 8.49 5.12
N GLY A 146 17.00 7.80 4.33
CA GLY A 146 18.35 7.40 4.71
C GLY A 146 18.46 6.24 5.72
N GLN A 147 17.33 5.72 6.24
CA GLN A 147 17.31 4.66 7.24
C GLN A 147 16.95 3.29 6.67
N PHE A 148 16.78 3.14 5.36
CA PHE A 148 16.52 1.86 4.71
C PHE A 148 17.12 1.81 3.31
N ASP A 149 17.42 0.58 2.85
CA ASP A 149 18.08 0.32 1.58
C ASP A 149 17.16 -0.30 0.54
N VAL A 150 16.12 -1.03 0.99
CA VAL A 150 15.20 -1.76 0.13
C VAL A 150 13.78 -1.72 0.67
N ILE A 151 12.82 -1.67 -0.25
CA ILE A 151 11.39 -1.77 0.04
C ILE A 151 10.96 -3.18 -0.30
N HIS A 152 10.20 -3.82 0.61
CA HIS A 152 9.65 -5.15 0.39
C HIS A 152 8.15 -5.13 0.68
N ALA A 153 7.33 -5.44 -0.31
CA ALA A 153 5.87 -5.44 -0.23
C ALA A 153 5.30 -6.84 -0.43
N HIS A 154 4.34 -7.23 0.43
CA HIS A 154 3.79 -8.57 0.51
C HIS A 154 2.34 -8.63 0.05
N ASP A 155 2.09 -9.32 -1.05
CA ASP A 155 0.81 -9.46 -1.73
C ASP A 155 0.18 -8.14 -2.20
N TRP A 156 -0.88 -8.25 -2.98
CA TRP A 156 -1.55 -7.15 -3.65
C TRP A 156 -2.01 -6.02 -2.71
N LEU A 157 -2.35 -6.35 -1.46
CA LEU A 157 -2.76 -5.40 -0.43
C LEU A 157 -1.72 -4.32 -0.15
N THR A 158 -0.45 -4.63 -0.38
CA THR A 158 0.68 -3.76 -0.04
C THR A 158 1.45 -3.25 -1.26
N TYR A 159 1.10 -3.69 -2.46
CA TYR A 159 1.86 -3.33 -3.65
C TYR A 159 1.80 -1.83 -3.95
N PHE A 160 0.65 -1.20 -3.79
CA PHE A 160 0.56 0.26 -3.93
C PHE A 160 1.34 1.01 -2.86
N ALA A 161 1.41 0.49 -1.63
CA ALA A 161 2.28 1.02 -0.58
C ALA A 161 3.76 0.94 -0.99
N GLY A 162 4.18 -0.20 -1.55
CA GLY A 162 5.53 -0.37 -2.07
C GLY A 162 5.86 0.58 -3.21
N ILE A 163 4.95 0.75 -4.17
CA ILE A 163 5.10 1.68 -5.31
C ILE A 163 5.23 3.13 -4.81
N ALA A 164 4.36 3.54 -3.89
CA ALA A 164 4.37 4.87 -3.32
C ALA A 164 5.68 5.17 -2.59
N ALA A 165 6.14 4.23 -1.76
CA ALA A 165 7.41 4.35 -1.05
C ALA A 165 8.61 4.40 -2.01
N LYS A 166 8.63 3.56 -3.06
CA LYS A 166 9.67 3.59 -4.11
C LYS A 166 9.73 4.95 -4.78
N ARG A 167 8.57 5.50 -5.12
CA ARG A 167 8.50 6.77 -5.86
C ARG A 167 9.09 7.94 -5.08
N VAL A 168 8.83 8.01 -3.78
CA VAL A 168 9.32 9.14 -2.95
C VAL A 168 10.75 8.96 -2.46
N SER A 169 11.22 7.71 -2.32
CA SER A 169 12.56 7.42 -1.77
C SER A 169 13.61 7.08 -2.83
N GLY A 170 13.18 6.69 -4.04
CA GLY A 170 14.08 6.15 -5.08
C GLY A 170 14.69 4.78 -4.74
N LYS A 171 14.30 4.16 -3.63
CA LYS A 171 14.84 2.86 -3.20
C LYS A 171 14.23 1.70 -4.00
N PRO A 172 14.98 0.62 -4.24
CA PRO A 172 14.48 -0.53 -4.99
C PRO A 172 13.31 -1.22 -4.29
N LEU A 173 12.33 -1.64 -5.08
CA LEU A 173 11.15 -2.35 -4.64
C LEU A 173 11.23 -3.84 -4.97
N VAL A 174 11.07 -4.66 -3.96
CA VAL A 174 10.82 -6.10 -4.08
C VAL A 174 9.35 -6.34 -3.77
N VAL A 175 8.62 -7.04 -4.64
CA VAL A 175 7.27 -7.53 -4.34
C VAL A 175 7.31 -9.04 -4.14
N HIS A 176 6.54 -9.51 -3.16
CA HIS A 176 6.47 -10.91 -2.80
C HIS A 176 5.04 -11.41 -3.02
N MET A 177 4.88 -12.30 -3.97
CA MET A 177 3.61 -12.93 -4.31
C MET A 177 3.43 -14.21 -3.50
N HIS A 178 2.52 -14.19 -2.53
CA HIS A 178 2.17 -15.37 -1.72
C HIS A 178 1.05 -16.17 -2.36
N ALA A 179 0.05 -15.49 -2.94
CA ALA A 179 -1.00 -16.10 -3.73
C ALA A 179 -1.47 -15.13 -4.80
N THR A 180 -1.66 -15.61 -6.02
CA THR A 180 -2.22 -14.80 -7.10
C THR A 180 -3.74 -14.77 -7.03
N GLU A 181 -4.37 -13.84 -7.75
CA GLU A 181 -5.82 -13.84 -7.90
C GLU A 181 -6.34 -15.14 -8.54
N PHE A 182 -5.55 -15.77 -9.41
CA PHE A 182 -5.89 -17.07 -10.00
C PHE A 182 -5.86 -18.22 -8.97
N ASP A 183 -5.01 -18.15 -7.94
CA ASP A 183 -5.01 -19.12 -6.84
C ASP A 183 -6.27 -18.96 -5.97
N ARG A 184 -6.80 -17.74 -5.84
CA ARG A 184 -7.98 -17.43 -5.01
C ARG A 184 -9.30 -17.69 -5.74
N SER A 185 -9.40 -17.38 -7.02
CA SER A 185 -10.66 -17.31 -7.77
C SER A 185 -10.71 -18.22 -9.01
N GLY A 186 -9.63 -18.95 -9.30
CA GLY A 186 -9.50 -19.72 -10.52
C GLY A 186 -9.57 -18.81 -11.77
N GLU A 187 -10.40 -19.17 -12.74
CA GLU A 187 -10.57 -18.36 -13.96
C GLU A 187 -11.58 -17.20 -13.78
N ASN A 188 -12.33 -17.17 -12.67
CA ASN A 188 -13.29 -16.09 -12.35
C ASN A 188 -12.64 -14.98 -11.53
N ILE A 189 -11.62 -14.37 -12.09
CA ILE A 189 -10.76 -13.40 -11.40
C ILE A 189 -11.49 -12.10 -11.07
N ASN A 190 -11.14 -11.52 -9.90
CA ASN A 190 -11.43 -10.14 -9.60
C ASN A 190 -10.46 -9.25 -10.40
N ARG A 191 -10.98 -8.57 -11.41
CA ARG A 191 -10.18 -7.74 -12.32
C ARG A 191 -9.41 -6.61 -11.62
N ARG A 192 -9.95 -6.09 -10.49
CA ARG A 192 -9.30 -5.04 -9.70
C ARG A 192 -8.07 -5.58 -9.00
N VAL A 193 -8.20 -6.71 -8.32
CA VAL A 193 -7.06 -7.38 -7.66
C VAL A 193 -5.99 -7.75 -8.69
N TYR A 194 -6.40 -8.34 -9.82
CA TYR A 194 -5.48 -8.64 -10.92
C TYR A 194 -4.71 -7.41 -11.42
N ALA A 195 -5.41 -6.27 -11.58
CA ALA A 195 -4.77 -5.03 -12.03
C ALA A 195 -3.74 -4.51 -11.01
N ILE A 196 -4.05 -4.59 -9.71
CA ILE A 196 -3.11 -4.20 -8.63
C ILE A 196 -1.90 -5.14 -8.61
N GLU A 197 -2.12 -6.45 -8.70
CA GLU A 197 -1.04 -7.44 -8.75
C GLU A 197 -0.12 -7.17 -9.94
N LYS A 198 -0.70 -6.99 -11.12
CA LYS A 198 0.05 -6.68 -12.34
C LYS A 198 0.85 -5.38 -12.21
N ALA A 199 0.22 -4.31 -11.75
CA ALA A 199 0.88 -3.02 -11.55
C ALA A 199 2.04 -3.11 -10.54
N GLY A 200 1.84 -3.83 -9.43
CA GLY A 200 2.88 -4.05 -8.43
C GLY A 200 4.09 -4.78 -8.98
N MET A 201 3.86 -5.89 -9.70
CA MET A 201 4.93 -6.67 -10.30
C MET A 201 5.69 -5.91 -11.40
N GLN A 202 4.98 -5.11 -12.22
CA GLN A 202 5.60 -4.29 -13.26
C GLN A 202 6.42 -3.13 -12.70
N ALA A 203 6.04 -2.56 -11.57
CA ALA A 203 6.76 -1.48 -10.90
C ALA A 203 7.96 -1.97 -10.07
N ALA A 204 8.01 -3.26 -9.74
CA ALA A 204 9.04 -3.85 -8.90
C ALA A 204 10.37 -4.03 -9.65
N ASP A 205 11.48 -3.88 -8.92
CA ASP A 205 12.82 -4.24 -9.40
C ASP A 205 13.03 -5.75 -9.34
N ARG A 206 12.33 -6.43 -8.43
CA ARG A 206 12.34 -7.89 -8.29
C ARG A 206 10.98 -8.38 -7.83
N VAL A 207 10.59 -9.53 -8.38
CA VAL A 207 9.39 -10.27 -7.99
C VAL A 207 9.81 -11.60 -7.36
N ILE A 208 9.37 -11.86 -6.15
CA ILE A 208 9.56 -13.14 -5.47
C ILE A 208 8.23 -13.89 -5.52
N ALA A 209 8.26 -15.11 -6.01
CA ALA A 209 7.14 -16.06 -5.94
C ALA A 209 7.45 -17.14 -4.89
N VAL A 210 6.49 -17.46 -4.04
CA VAL A 210 6.67 -18.43 -2.93
C VAL A 210 6.92 -19.87 -3.41
N SER A 211 6.61 -20.17 -4.66
CA SER A 211 6.79 -21.50 -5.25
C SER A 211 7.00 -21.45 -6.75
N GLU A 212 7.50 -22.54 -7.32
CA GLU A 212 7.61 -22.69 -8.76
C GLU A 212 6.22 -22.69 -9.44
N LEU A 213 5.18 -23.17 -8.76
CA LEU A 213 3.81 -23.10 -9.25
C LEU A 213 3.35 -21.64 -9.38
N THR A 214 3.52 -20.86 -8.31
CA THR A 214 3.19 -19.41 -8.30
C THR A 214 3.99 -18.67 -9.37
N ARG A 215 5.29 -18.99 -9.51
CA ARG A 215 6.14 -18.40 -10.56
C ARG A 215 5.59 -18.67 -11.97
N ARG A 216 5.15 -19.89 -12.26
CA ARG A 216 4.57 -20.23 -13.58
C ARG A 216 3.27 -19.47 -13.84
N ILE A 217 2.41 -19.32 -12.82
CA ILE A 217 1.18 -18.53 -12.91
C ILE A 217 1.52 -17.08 -13.20
N VAL A 218 2.47 -16.49 -12.47
CA VAL A 218 2.91 -15.10 -12.67
C VAL A 218 3.38 -14.90 -14.12
N ILE A 219 4.29 -15.74 -14.62
CA ILE A 219 4.79 -15.62 -15.99
C ILE A 219 3.70 -15.85 -17.02
N GLY A 220 2.83 -16.83 -16.82
CA GLY A 220 1.82 -17.21 -17.80
C GLY A 220 0.59 -16.30 -17.86
N LYS A 221 0.23 -15.66 -16.75
CA LYS A 221 -1.01 -14.87 -16.61
C LYS A 221 -0.79 -13.36 -16.51
N TYR A 222 0.39 -12.92 -16.07
CA TYR A 222 0.68 -11.49 -15.89
C TYR A 222 1.72 -10.95 -16.89
N GLY A 223 2.52 -11.80 -17.52
CA GLY A 223 3.51 -11.46 -18.57
C GLY A 223 4.91 -11.25 -18.03
#